data_2878c9081cd7847838f6e31e70b2e54a
#
_entry.id   2878c9081cd7847838f6e31e70b2e54a
#
_cell.length_a   1.000
_cell.length_b   1.000
_cell.length_c   1.000
_cell.angle_alpha   90.00
_cell.angle_beta   90.00
_cell.angle_gamma   90.00
#
_symmetry.space_group_name_H-M   'P 1'
#
loop_
_entity.id
_entity.type
_entity.pdbx_description
1 polymer ?
#
loop_
_entity_poly.entity_id
_entity_poly.type
_entity_poly.pdbx_seq_one_letter_code
_entity_poly.pdbx_strand_id
1 'polypeptide(L)'
;MGDVVQTYKKSHTTARAAFGRMLRIWRERNGWTQYTAERWGREVGFSTLSSGNVSMVEQGKAGDLRAQAHFQLAEVNRRLAERDWGTLHSPELRQALEHAEPIRGEDGELWGPAEFWSCYVGLLPVPEAYRQIEPEPAPVLNERGAAELSAHWRQQVSSEASRRGLDPIETFQGAARQAPAAQRKSLRAVLAGFRDYRPEELTPLWREGWLPERWIEAWRASLPELPELAEPVELGEDSTATSTPRQEAVLKGKA
;
A
#
# COMPACT_ATOMS: atom_id res chain seq x y z
N MET A 1 -18.39 -9.32 40.49
CA MET A 1 -16.95 -9.05 40.34
C MET A 1 -16.38 -9.60 39.01
N GLY A 2 -16.88 -10.71 38.45
CA GLY A 2 -16.41 -11.30 37.17
C GLY A 2 -16.61 -10.42 35.95
N ASP A 3 -17.71 -9.67 35.87
CA ASP A 3 -18.11 -8.90 34.69
C ASP A 3 -17.21 -7.68 34.44
N VAL A 4 -16.80 -6.98 35.49
CA VAL A 4 -15.91 -5.81 35.41
C VAL A 4 -14.50 -6.20 34.93
N VAL A 5 -13.99 -7.33 35.43
CA VAL A 5 -12.64 -7.83 35.05
C VAL A 5 -12.65 -8.30 33.58
N GLN A 6 -13.74 -8.88 33.13
CA GLN A 6 -13.88 -9.34 31.74
C GLN A 6 -14.02 -8.18 30.75
N THR A 7 -14.75 -7.13 31.15
CA THR A 7 -14.89 -5.87 30.40
C THR A 7 -13.55 -5.16 30.29
N TYR A 8 -12.80 -5.06 31.38
CA TYR A 8 -11.45 -4.47 31.39
C TYR A 8 -10.48 -5.22 30.46
N LYS A 9 -10.43 -6.56 30.56
CA LYS A 9 -9.58 -7.39 29.70
C LYS A 9 -9.90 -7.19 28.22
N LYS A 10 -11.18 -7.12 27.85
CA LYS A 10 -11.61 -6.90 26.46
C LYS A 10 -11.22 -5.52 25.97
N SER A 11 -11.44 -4.48 26.76
CA SER A 11 -11.05 -3.10 26.44
C SER A 11 -9.55 -2.98 26.25
N HIS A 12 -8.76 -3.54 27.15
CA HIS A 12 -7.29 -3.51 27.07
C HIS A 12 -6.74 -4.27 25.86
N THR A 13 -7.32 -5.43 25.51
CA THR A 13 -6.94 -6.18 24.31
C THR A 13 -7.23 -5.37 23.03
N THR A 14 -8.38 -4.69 22.99
CA THR A 14 -8.75 -3.81 21.88
C THR A 14 -7.80 -2.63 21.73
N ALA A 15 -7.44 -1.98 22.85
CA ALA A 15 -6.48 -0.88 22.85
C ALA A 15 -5.10 -1.29 22.35
N ARG A 16 -4.59 -2.42 22.82
CA ARG A 16 -3.30 -2.99 22.35
C ARG A 16 -3.31 -3.28 20.84
N ALA A 17 -4.39 -3.85 20.34
CA ALA A 17 -4.53 -4.10 18.92
C ALA A 17 -4.58 -2.80 18.11
N ALA A 18 -5.29 -1.77 18.59
CA ALA A 18 -5.33 -0.46 17.96
C ALA A 18 -3.96 0.23 17.97
N PHE A 19 -3.25 0.20 19.09
CA PHE A 19 -1.89 0.71 19.23
C PHE A 19 -0.91 0.02 18.27
N GLY A 20 -0.97 -1.30 18.19
CA GLY A 20 -0.12 -2.07 17.28
C GLY A 20 -0.38 -1.70 15.81
N ARG A 21 -1.65 -1.56 15.42
CA ARG A 21 -2.02 -1.10 14.08
C ARG A 21 -1.50 0.32 13.79
N MET A 22 -1.61 1.23 14.76
CA MET A 22 -1.05 2.58 14.66
C MET A 22 0.45 2.55 14.32
N LEU A 23 1.23 1.79 15.08
CA LEU A 23 2.68 1.68 14.85
C LEU A 23 2.99 1.06 13.48
N ARG A 24 2.22 0.08 13.06
CA ARG A 24 2.34 -0.51 11.72
C ARG A 24 2.06 0.51 10.62
N ILE A 25 0.96 1.27 10.72
CA ILE A 25 0.60 2.31 9.74
C ILE A 25 1.69 3.38 9.70
N TRP A 26 2.17 3.81 10.87
CA TRP A 26 3.26 4.77 10.97
C TRP A 26 4.54 4.27 10.26
N ARG A 27 4.95 3.06 10.54
CA ARG A 27 6.10 2.43 9.88
C ARG A 27 5.92 2.34 8.36
N GLU A 28 4.75 1.88 7.90
CA GLU A 28 4.45 1.71 6.48
C GLU A 28 4.39 3.05 5.74
N ARG A 29 3.83 4.09 6.33
CA ARG A 29 3.82 5.45 5.77
C ARG A 29 5.22 6.03 5.60
N ASN A 30 6.10 5.72 6.52
CA ASN A 30 7.50 6.12 6.44
C ASN A 30 8.33 5.21 5.50
N GLY A 31 7.70 4.25 4.81
CA GLY A 31 8.40 3.33 3.91
C GLY A 31 9.34 2.35 4.62
N TRP A 32 9.20 2.18 5.93
CA TRP A 32 10.10 1.35 6.72
C TRP A 32 9.70 -0.11 6.72
N THR A 33 10.70 -0.98 6.71
CA THR A 33 10.55 -2.39 7.06
C THR A 33 10.69 -2.57 8.58
N GLN A 34 10.32 -3.74 9.11
CA GLN A 34 10.59 -4.08 10.51
C GLN A 34 12.09 -4.07 10.83
N TYR A 35 12.92 -4.39 9.85
CA TYR A 35 14.39 -4.31 9.97
C TYR A 35 14.92 -2.88 10.03
N THR A 36 14.24 -1.90 9.46
CA THR A 36 14.64 -0.49 9.56
C THR A 36 14.62 -0.04 11.02
N ALA A 37 13.54 -0.34 11.74
CA ALA A 37 13.43 -0.04 13.18
C ALA A 37 14.49 -0.78 14.01
N GLU A 38 14.75 -2.06 13.71
CA GLU A 38 15.80 -2.84 14.38
C GLU A 38 17.20 -2.27 14.16
N ARG A 39 17.55 -1.94 12.91
CA ARG A 39 18.86 -1.35 12.57
C ARG A 39 19.06 -0.02 13.30
N TRP A 40 18.06 0.84 13.26
CA TRP A 40 18.12 2.11 13.98
C TRP A 40 18.24 1.91 15.48
N GLY A 41 17.39 1.06 16.07
CA GLY A 41 17.46 0.73 17.48
C GLY A 41 18.85 0.23 17.91
N ARG A 42 19.50 -0.59 17.09
CA ARG A 42 20.84 -1.10 17.36
C ARG A 42 21.90 0.02 17.35
N GLU A 43 21.84 0.94 16.38
CA GLU A 43 22.79 2.05 16.27
C GLU A 43 22.64 3.07 17.41
N VAL A 44 21.41 3.26 17.93
CA VAL A 44 21.15 4.18 19.04
C VAL A 44 21.05 3.51 20.42
N GLY A 45 21.35 2.19 20.49
CA GLY A 45 21.39 1.45 21.76
C GLY A 45 20.02 1.08 22.33
N PHE A 46 18.97 1.00 21.53
CA PHE A 46 17.63 0.62 21.97
C PHE A 46 17.43 -0.89 21.90
N SER A 47 17.30 -1.50 23.06
CA SER A 47 17.19 -2.97 23.20
C SER A 47 15.80 -3.54 22.86
N THR A 48 14.75 -2.71 22.85
CA THR A 48 13.36 -3.15 22.65
C THR A 48 12.92 -3.12 21.19
N LEU A 49 13.70 -2.50 20.29
CA LEU A 49 13.39 -2.35 18.87
C LEU A 49 13.95 -3.51 18.01
N SER A 50 13.90 -4.75 18.50
CA SER A 50 14.16 -5.90 17.62
C SER A 50 13.00 -6.14 16.67
N SER A 51 13.27 -6.67 15.47
CA SER A 51 12.23 -6.97 14.47
C SER A 51 11.14 -7.91 14.99
N GLY A 52 11.51 -8.87 15.82
CA GLY A 52 10.57 -9.76 16.49
C GLY A 52 9.65 -9.03 17.47
N ASN A 53 10.19 -8.12 18.28
CA ASN A 53 9.41 -7.31 19.20
C ASN A 53 8.48 -6.34 18.44
N VAL A 54 8.98 -5.67 17.41
CA VAL A 54 8.17 -4.79 16.55
C VAL A 54 7.00 -5.56 15.95
N SER A 55 7.27 -6.74 15.37
CA SER A 55 6.22 -7.59 14.80
C SER A 55 5.16 -8.01 15.83
N MET A 56 5.57 -8.41 17.03
CA MET A 56 4.63 -8.79 18.10
C MET A 56 3.77 -7.63 18.56
N VAL A 57 4.34 -6.42 18.66
CA VAL A 57 3.58 -5.21 19.02
C VAL A 57 2.59 -4.85 17.93
N GLU A 58 3.02 -4.83 16.66
CA GLU A 58 2.17 -4.50 15.51
C GLU A 58 0.99 -5.48 15.35
N GLN A 59 1.16 -6.73 15.75
CA GLN A 59 0.09 -7.73 15.75
C GLN A 59 -0.80 -7.69 16.99
N GLY A 60 -0.54 -6.81 17.95
CA GLY A 60 -1.25 -6.76 19.22
C GLY A 60 -1.01 -7.99 20.11
N LYS A 61 0.00 -8.82 19.78
CA LYS A 61 0.37 -10.05 20.48
C LYS A 61 1.44 -9.85 21.55
N ALA A 62 2.06 -8.67 21.60
CA ALA A 62 3.00 -8.36 22.66
C ALA A 62 2.28 -8.45 24.00
N GLY A 63 2.95 -9.09 24.97
CA GLY A 63 2.51 -9.07 26.37
C GLY A 63 2.55 -7.65 26.93
N ASP A 64 2.83 -7.51 28.22
CA ASP A 64 2.95 -6.17 28.80
C ASP A 64 4.23 -5.49 28.30
N LEU A 65 4.05 -4.39 27.55
CA LEU A 65 5.16 -3.54 27.17
C LEU A 65 5.71 -2.85 28.43
N ARG A 66 7.00 -3.03 28.67
CA ARG A 66 7.67 -2.35 29.78
C ARG A 66 7.72 -0.85 29.52
N ALA A 67 7.75 -0.05 30.58
CA ALA A 67 7.87 1.41 30.50
C ALA A 67 9.03 1.84 29.56
N GLN A 68 10.15 1.12 29.60
CA GLN A 68 11.29 1.36 28.73
C GLN A 68 10.93 1.38 27.23
N ALA A 69 9.99 0.53 26.77
CA ALA A 69 9.59 0.51 25.37
C ALA A 69 8.89 1.82 24.97
N HIS A 70 8.05 2.38 25.85
CA HIS A 70 7.37 3.65 25.58
C HIS A 70 8.36 4.83 25.58
N PHE A 71 9.36 4.80 26.45
CA PHE A 71 10.45 5.79 26.42
C PHE A 71 11.27 5.71 25.14
N GLN A 72 11.58 4.50 24.67
CA GLN A 72 12.34 4.32 23.42
C GLN A 72 11.51 4.73 22.19
N LEU A 73 10.22 4.44 22.16
CA LEU A 73 9.33 4.93 21.09
C LEU A 73 9.27 6.46 21.08
N ALA A 74 9.13 7.09 22.25
CA ALA A 74 9.12 8.53 22.35
C ALA A 74 10.44 9.17 21.93
N GLU A 75 11.56 8.56 22.29
CA GLU A 75 12.89 9.04 21.87
C GLU A 75 13.09 8.92 20.36
N VAL A 76 12.66 7.81 19.74
CA VAL A 76 12.61 7.66 18.28
C VAL A 76 11.76 8.79 17.66
N ASN A 77 10.58 9.03 18.20
CA ASN A 77 9.65 10.05 17.74
C ASN A 77 10.22 11.47 17.83
N ARG A 78 10.89 11.79 18.96
CA ARG A 78 11.58 13.06 19.20
C ARG A 78 12.71 13.25 18.17
N ARG A 79 13.55 12.25 17.98
CA ARG A 79 14.65 12.31 17.01
C ARG A 79 14.16 12.56 15.58
N LEU A 80 13.04 11.95 15.19
CA LEU A 80 12.42 12.24 13.90
C LEU A 80 11.96 13.69 13.80
N ALA A 81 11.32 14.22 14.84
CA ALA A 81 10.85 15.60 14.87
C ALA A 81 11.98 16.62 14.81
N GLU A 82 13.08 16.35 15.51
CA GLU A 82 14.25 17.23 15.58
C GLU A 82 15.27 17.01 14.46
N ARG A 83 15.03 15.99 13.61
CA ARG A 83 16.00 15.56 12.58
C ARG A 83 17.38 15.23 13.19
N ASP A 84 17.37 14.74 14.43
CA ASP A 84 18.58 14.34 15.16
C ASP A 84 18.91 12.88 14.89
N TRP A 85 19.74 12.65 13.92
CA TRP A 85 20.17 11.30 13.55
C TRP A 85 21.34 10.77 14.40
N GLY A 86 21.91 11.62 15.24
CA GLY A 86 23.06 11.26 16.07
C GLY A 86 24.21 10.67 15.24
N THR A 87 24.79 9.60 15.75
CA THR A 87 25.92 8.91 15.12
C THR A 87 25.51 7.81 14.15
N LEU A 88 24.45 8.03 13.34
CA LEU A 88 24.06 7.05 12.33
C LEU A 88 25.17 6.85 11.30
N HIS A 89 25.74 5.65 11.30
CA HIS A 89 26.83 5.28 10.41
C HIS A 89 26.34 4.78 9.03
N SER A 90 25.09 4.28 8.95
CA SER A 90 24.52 3.75 7.71
C SER A 90 23.90 4.87 6.87
N PRO A 91 24.43 5.17 5.67
CA PRO A 91 23.84 6.14 4.74
C PRO A 91 22.42 5.76 4.31
N GLU A 92 22.17 4.45 4.07
CA GLU A 92 20.86 3.95 3.66
C GLU A 92 19.82 4.14 4.77
N LEU A 93 20.23 3.93 6.03
CA LEU A 93 19.34 4.18 7.17
C LEU A 93 19.05 5.67 7.31
N ARG A 94 20.04 6.54 7.15
CA ARG A 94 19.85 7.99 7.17
C ARG A 94 18.86 8.43 6.09
N GLN A 95 19.02 7.94 4.87
CA GLN A 95 18.12 8.23 3.77
C GLN A 95 16.67 7.76 4.09
N ALA A 96 16.50 6.57 4.68
CA ALA A 96 15.19 6.07 5.08
C ALA A 96 14.52 6.92 6.18
N LEU A 97 15.29 7.66 6.98
CA LEU A 97 14.80 8.52 8.06
C LEU A 97 14.60 9.98 7.62
N GLU A 98 15.23 10.41 6.54
CA GLU A 98 15.25 11.81 6.11
C GLU A 98 13.86 12.39 5.84
N HIS A 99 12.97 11.59 5.28
CA HIS A 99 11.59 12.00 4.95
C HIS A 99 10.55 11.46 5.93
N ALA A 100 11.02 10.81 6.99
CA ALA A 100 10.11 10.19 7.94
C ALA A 100 9.43 11.24 8.83
N GLU A 101 8.16 10.99 9.10
CA GLU A 101 7.31 11.85 9.91
C GLU A 101 7.12 11.28 11.32
N PRO A 102 7.20 12.13 12.35
CA PRO A 102 6.90 11.72 13.72
C PRO A 102 5.40 11.57 13.95
N ILE A 103 5.03 10.79 14.97
CA ILE A 103 3.65 10.71 15.45
C ILE A 103 3.35 11.98 16.27
N ARG A 104 2.24 12.63 15.92
CA ARG A 104 1.68 13.78 16.64
C ARG A 104 0.25 13.51 17.05
N GLY A 105 -0.21 14.21 18.10
CA GLY A 105 -1.60 14.24 18.50
C GLY A 105 -2.47 15.06 17.54
N GLU A 106 -3.78 15.08 17.81
CA GLU A 106 -4.75 15.91 17.06
C GLU A 106 -4.49 17.41 17.23
N ASP A 107 -3.85 17.79 18.33
CA ASP A 107 -3.41 19.14 18.64
C ASP A 107 -2.09 19.55 17.95
N GLY A 108 -1.49 18.62 17.20
CA GLY A 108 -0.19 18.80 16.55
C GLY A 108 1.01 18.59 17.49
N GLU A 109 0.79 18.36 18.79
CA GLU A 109 1.86 18.12 19.74
C GLU A 109 2.54 16.77 19.51
N LEU A 110 3.84 16.74 19.75
CA LEU A 110 4.65 15.54 19.58
C LEU A 110 4.32 14.52 20.67
N TRP A 111 4.06 13.28 20.28
CA TRP A 111 3.83 12.22 21.24
C TRP A 111 5.11 11.88 22.02
N GLY A 112 5.00 11.96 23.33
CA GLY A 112 6.01 11.53 24.30
C GLY A 112 5.67 10.20 24.96
N PRO A 113 6.42 9.78 26.00
CA PRO A 113 6.20 8.51 26.69
C PRO A 113 4.81 8.35 27.30
N ALA A 114 4.23 9.45 27.79
CA ALA A 114 2.90 9.45 28.42
C ALA A 114 1.80 9.15 27.41
N GLU A 115 1.85 9.75 26.22
CA GLU A 115 0.88 9.54 25.13
C GLU A 115 0.96 8.13 24.59
N PHE A 116 2.18 7.61 24.32
CA PHE A 116 2.38 6.22 23.87
C PHE A 116 1.84 5.23 24.91
N TRP A 117 2.14 5.42 26.18
CA TRP A 117 1.63 4.56 27.24
C TRP A 117 0.10 4.66 27.37
N SER A 118 -0.45 5.88 27.42
CA SER A 118 -1.89 6.12 27.55
C SER A 118 -2.68 5.49 26.40
N CYS A 119 -2.16 5.59 25.16
CA CYS A 119 -2.75 4.94 24.03
C CYS A 119 -2.69 3.40 24.12
N TYR A 120 -1.55 2.86 24.54
CA TYR A 120 -1.37 1.41 24.71
C TYR A 120 -2.35 0.81 25.72
N VAL A 121 -2.63 1.52 26.82
CA VAL A 121 -3.57 1.05 27.84
C VAL A 121 -5.03 1.46 27.56
N GLY A 122 -5.30 2.25 26.51
CA GLY A 122 -6.63 2.63 26.09
C GLY A 122 -7.19 3.89 26.80
N LEU A 123 -6.35 4.69 27.43
CA LEU A 123 -6.72 5.97 28.03
C LEU A 123 -6.72 7.12 27.02
N LEU A 124 -5.90 7.01 25.99
CA LEU A 124 -5.83 7.95 24.88
C LEU A 124 -6.19 7.23 23.58
N PRO A 125 -7.06 7.79 22.73
CA PRO A 125 -7.36 7.19 21.44
C PRO A 125 -6.16 7.31 20.49
N VAL A 126 -6.06 6.39 19.54
CA VAL A 126 -5.12 6.50 18.42
C VAL A 126 -5.42 7.77 17.62
N PRO A 127 -4.41 8.58 17.23
CA PRO A 127 -4.62 9.77 16.41
C PRO A 127 -5.33 9.42 15.10
N GLU A 128 -6.22 10.29 14.64
CA GLU A 128 -7.08 10.04 13.49
C GLU A 128 -6.25 9.69 12.24
N ALA A 129 -5.13 10.37 12.06
CA ALA A 129 -4.18 10.09 11.00
C ALA A 129 -3.73 8.61 10.95
N TYR A 130 -3.70 7.92 12.08
CA TYR A 130 -3.28 6.52 12.20
C TYR A 130 -4.43 5.58 12.56
N ARG A 131 -5.66 6.08 12.62
CA ARG A 131 -6.83 5.21 12.72
C ARG A 131 -6.95 4.50 11.39
N GLN A 132 -6.91 3.19 11.44
CA GLN A 132 -7.46 2.44 10.33
C GLN A 132 -8.94 2.84 10.27
N ILE A 133 -9.38 3.44 9.18
CA ILE A 133 -10.79 3.44 8.86
C ILE A 133 -11.17 1.96 8.95
N GLU A 134 -11.98 1.58 9.94
CA GLU A 134 -12.46 0.20 10.00
C GLU A 134 -12.97 -0.07 8.59
N PRO A 135 -12.40 -1.03 7.87
CA PRO A 135 -12.95 -1.37 6.57
C PRO A 135 -14.43 -1.64 6.84
N GLU A 136 -15.30 -1.02 6.08
CA GLU A 136 -16.73 -1.31 6.15
C GLU A 136 -16.88 -2.81 6.40
N PRO A 137 -17.76 -3.22 7.35
CA PRO A 137 -17.89 -4.62 7.70
C PRO A 137 -17.92 -5.41 6.41
N ALA A 138 -16.98 -6.34 6.27
CA ALA A 138 -16.77 -7.06 5.02
C ALA A 138 -18.15 -7.46 4.50
N PRO A 139 -18.56 -6.98 3.30
CA PRO A 139 -19.88 -7.32 2.80
C PRO A 139 -20.00 -8.83 2.87
N VAL A 140 -21.17 -9.33 3.25
CA VAL A 140 -21.43 -10.77 3.22
C VAL A 140 -21.35 -11.17 1.76
N LEU A 141 -20.12 -11.46 1.32
CA LEU A 141 -19.85 -11.89 -0.03
C LEU A 141 -20.47 -13.28 -0.20
N ASN A 142 -21.41 -13.36 -1.11
CA ASN A 142 -21.86 -14.64 -1.64
C ASN A 142 -20.99 -15.02 -2.84
N GLU A 143 -21.16 -16.24 -3.35
CA GLU A 143 -20.40 -16.72 -4.52
C GLU A 143 -20.54 -15.80 -5.73
N ARG A 144 -21.74 -15.24 -5.96
CA ARG A 144 -21.96 -14.30 -7.07
C ARG A 144 -21.18 -13.02 -6.91
N GLY A 145 -21.18 -12.41 -5.74
CA GLY A 145 -20.39 -11.20 -5.47
C GLY A 145 -18.88 -11.43 -5.59
N ALA A 146 -18.40 -12.58 -5.14
CA ALA A 146 -16.98 -12.96 -5.30
C ALA A 146 -16.61 -13.16 -6.79
N ALA A 147 -17.50 -13.75 -7.58
CA ALA A 147 -17.31 -13.91 -9.02
C ALA A 147 -17.36 -12.55 -9.76
N GLU A 148 -18.26 -11.65 -9.39
CA GLU A 148 -18.37 -10.30 -9.96
C GLU A 148 -17.09 -9.49 -9.69
N LEU A 149 -16.57 -9.53 -8.46
CA LEU A 149 -15.28 -8.90 -8.12
C LEU A 149 -14.11 -9.49 -8.91
N SER A 150 -14.06 -10.81 -9.02
CA SER A 150 -13.03 -11.50 -9.80
C SER A 150 -13.07 -11.10 -11.28
N ALA A 151 -14.27 -11.00 -11.86
CA ALA A 151 -14.46 -10.54 -13.23
C ALA A 151 -14.03 -9.06 -13.40
N HIS A 152 -14.36 -8.21 -12.44
CA HIS A 152 -13.95 -6.81 -12.42
C HIS A 152 -12.43 -6.66 -12.45
N TRP A 153 -11.70 -7.37 -11.58
CA TRP A 153 -10.23 -7.32 -11.55
C TRP A 153 -9.60 -7.87 -12.83
N ARG A 154 -10.13 -8.95 -13.41
CA ARG A 154 -9.71 -9.44 -14.73
C ARG A 154 -9.85 -8.36 -15.80
N GLN A 155 -11.00 -7.73 -15.84
CA GLN A 155 -11.29 -6.67 -16.82
C GLN A 155 -10.32 -5.49 -16.64
N GLN A 156 -10.08 -5.05 -15.43
CA GLN A 156 -9.14 -3.96 -15.16
C GLN A 156 -7.73 -4.27 -15.67
N VAL A 157 -7.22 -5.46 -15.36
CA VAL A 157 -5.86 -5.86 -15.76
C VAL A 157 -5.78 -6.07 -17.28
N SER A 158 -6.79 -6.71 -17.88
CA SER A 158 -6.82 -6.95 -19.33
C SER A 158 -6.97 -5.66 -20.12
N SER A 159 -7.79 -4.71 -19.65
CA SER A 159 -7.95 -3.41 -20.31
C SER A 159 -6.65 -2.61 -20.28
N GLU A 160 -5.94 -2.61 -19.15
CA GLU A 160 -4.66 -1.94 -19.03
C GLU A 160 -3.58 -2.60 -19.90
N ALA A 161 -3.55 -3.94 -19.93
CA ALA A 161 -2.65 -4.69 -20.81
C ALA A 161 -2.88 -4.37 -22.29
N SER A 162 -4.15 -4.37 -22.71
CA SER A 162 -4.54 -4.06 -24.10
C SER A 162 -4.16 -2.63 -24.47
N ARG A 163 -4.42 -1.67 -23.58
CA ARG A 163 -4.06 -0.26 -23.79
C ARG A 163 -2.55 -0.05 -24.00
N ARG A 164 -1.74 -0.90 -23.39
CA ARG A 164 -0.27 -0.82 -23.43
C ARG A 164 0.37 -1.82 -24.39
N GLY A 165 -0.39 -2.67 -25.04
CA GLY A 165 0.15 -3.71 -25.92
C GLY A 165 0.98 -4.77 -25.17
N LEU A 166 0.68 -5.02 -23.88
CA LEU A 166 1.42 -5.96 -23.05
C LEU A 166 0.99 -7.40 -23.33
N ASP A 167 1.93 -8.34 -23.23
CA ASP A 167 1.62 -9.78 -23.28
C ASP A 167 0.73 -10.17 -22.09
N PRO A 168 -0.38 -10.89 -22.32
CA PRO A 168 -1.31 -11.28 -21.26
C PRO A 168 -0.67 -12.13 -20.16
N ILE A 169 0.22 -13.06 -20.50
CA ILE A 169 0.86 -13.97 -19.54
C ILE A 169 1.80 -13.18 -18.63
N GLU A 170 2.63 -12.32 -19.22
CA GLU A 170 3.55 -11.46 -18.48
C GLU A 170 2.78 -10.48 -17.59
N THR A 171 1.66 -9.95 -18.07
CA THR A 171 0.76 -9.07 -17.35
C THR A 171 0.22 -9.74 -16.09
N PHE A 172 -0.36 -10.95 -16.21
CA PHE A 172 -0.91 -11.67 -15.05
C PHE A 172 0.18 -12.07 -14.05
N GLN A 173 1.37 -12.42 -14.53
CA GLN A 173 2.50 -12.69 -13.65
C GLN A 173 3.02 -11.43 -12.97
N GLY A 174 3.07 -10.32 -13.69
CA GLY A 174 3.49 -9.00 -13.17
C GLY A 174 2.57 -8.52 -12.06
N ALA A 175 1.26 -8.51 -12.30
CA ALA A 175 0.25 -8.15 -11.32
C ALA A 175 0.29 -9.08 -10.09
N ALA A 176 0.42 -10.40 -10.30
CA ALA A 176 0.49 -11.36 -9.20
C ALA A 176 1.77 -11.23 -8.35
N ARG A 177 2.87 -10.71 -8.90
CA ARG A 177 4.11 -10.49 -8.14
C ARG A 177 3.94 -9.44 -7.03
N GLN A 178 2.99 -8.51 -7.17
CA GLN A 178 2.70 -7.51 -6.15
C GLN A 178 1.97 -8.10 -4.93
N ALA A 179 1.35 -9.25 -5.07
CA ALA A 179 0.69 -9.92 -3.97
C ALA A 179 1.69 -10.64 -3.04
N PRO A 180 1.34 -10.81 -1.75
CA PRO A 180 2.07 -11.68 -0.84
C PRO A 180 2.27 -13.09 -1.42
N ALA A 181 3.39 -13.73 -1.11
CA ALA A 181 3.76 -15.03 -1.70
C ALA A 181 2.63 -16.08 -1.62
N ALA A 182 1.90 -16.12 -0.51
CA ALA A 182 0.78 -17.03 -0.30
C ALA A 182 -0.41 -16.78 -1.27
N GLN A 183 -0.56 -15.54 -1.76
CA GLN A 183 -1.69 -15.13 -2.60
C GLN A 183 -1.37 -15.14 -4.10
N ARG A 184 -0.09 -15.18 -4.48
CA ARG A 184 0.35 -15.08 -5.88
C ARG A 184 -0.28 -16.11 -6.81
N LYS A 185 -0.33 -17.37 -6.35
CA LYS A 185 -0.91 -18.46 -7.14
C LYS A 185 -2.41 -18.25 -7.37
N SER A 186 -3.14 -17.87 -6.31
CA SER A 186 -4.58 -17.61 -6.38
C SER A 186 -4.88 -16.41 -7.28
N LEU A 187 -4.21 -15.28 -7.08
CA LEU A 187 -4.41 -14.09 -7.90
C LEU A 187 -4.12 -14.36 -9.38
N ARG A 188 -3.00 -15.03 -9.69
CA ARG A 188 -2.68 -15.39 -11.08
C ARG A 188 -3.74 -16.25 -11.73
N ALA A 189 -4.27 -17.27 -11.02
CA ALA A 189 -5.32 -18.13 -11.53
C ALA A 189 -6.63 -17.37 -11.78
N VAL A 190 -6.96 -16.42 -10.92
CA VAL A 190 -8.14 -15.56 -11.07
C VAL A 190 -7.98 -14.61 -12.24
N LEU A 191 -6.85 -13.91 -12.36
CA LEU A 191 -6.59 -12.97 -13.45
C LEU A 191 -6.56 -13.67 -14.82
N ALA A 192 -6.03 -14.90 -14.88
CA ALA A 192 -6.03 -15.71 -16.10
C ALA A 192 -7.40 -16.35 -16.42
N GLY A 193 -8.40 -16.16 -15.57
CA GLY A 193 -9.75 -16.70 -15.81
C GLY A 193 -9.94 -18.19 -15.53
N PHE A 194 -8.97 -18.85 -14.90
CA PHE A 194 -9.09 -20.28 -14.56
C PHE A 194 -10.07 -20.54 -13.42
N ARG A 195 -10.32 -19.56 -12.57
CA ARG A 195 -11.29 -19.62 -11.49
C ARG A 195 -11.64 -18.22 -11.00
N ASP A 196 -12.66 -18.14 -10.16
CA ASP A 196 -12.95 -16.97 -9.35
C ASP A 196 -12.44 -17.15 -7.92
N TYR A 197 -12.30 -16.05 -7.17
CA TYR A 197 -12.15 -16.14 -5.74
C TYR A 197 -13.43 -16.69 -5.10
N ARG A 198 -13.26 -17.40 -4.00
CA ARG A 198 -14.37 -17.81 -3.15
C ARG A 198 -14.60 -16.78 -2.04
N PRO A 199 -15.82 -16.66 -1.51
CA PRO A 199 -16.11 -15.75 -0.40
C PRO A 199 -15.16 -15.94 0.80
N GLU A 200 -14.82 -17.21 1.10
CA GLU A 200 -13.93 -17.55 2.23
C GLU A 200 -12.49 -17.08 2.00
N GLU A 201 -12.06 -16.95 0.76
CA GLU A 201 -10.73 -16.45 0.41
C GLU A 201 -10.69 -14.92 0.49
N LEU A 202 -11.76 -14.23 0.11
CA LEU A 202 -11.84 -12.77 0.09
C LEU A 202 -12.11 -12.17 1.47
N THR A 203 -12.90 -12.83 2.31
CA THR A 203 -13.27 -12.32 3.63
C THR A 203 -12.05 -12.01 4.52
N PRO A 204 -11.03 -12.89 4.66
CA PRO A 204 -9.82 -12.56 5.40
C PRO A 204 -9.03 -11.42 4.74
N LEU A 205 -8.91 -11.41 3.41
CA LEU A 205 -8.20 -10.36 2.67
C LEU A 205 -8.86 -8.98 2.89
N TRP A 206 -10.19 -8.96 2.91
CA TRP A 206 -10.96 -7.74 3.22
C TRP A 206 -10.66 -7.22 4.62
N ARG A 207 -10.73 -8.10 5.62
CA ARG A 207 -10.47 -7.74 7.02
C ARG A 207 -9.05 -7.23 7.27
N GLU A 208 -8.10 -7.74 6.50
CA GLU A 208 -6.69 -7.35 6.59
C GLU A 208 -6.35 -6.14 5.71
N GLY A 209 -7.29 -5.64 4.91
CA GLY A 209 -7.06 -4.56 3.96
C GLY A 209 -6.15 -4.95 2.79
N TRP A 210 -6.06 -6.25 2.48
CA TRP A 210 -5.20 -6.82 1.44
C TRP A 210 -5.98 -7.27 0.20
N LEU A 211 -6.97 -6.50 -0.24
CA LEU A 211 -7.73 -6.82 -1.43
C LEU A 211 -6.85 -6.88 -2.69
N PRO A 212 -7.18 -7.77 -3.65
CA PRO A 212 -6.51 -7.87 -4.94
C PRO A 212 -6.39 -6.54 -5.68
N GLU A 213 -7.36 -5.65 -5.53
CA GLU A 213 -7.37 -4.31 -6.09
C GLU A 213 -6.10 -3.52 -5.75
N ARG A 214 -5.67 -3.54 -4.50
CA ARG A 214 -4.46 -2.87 -4.04
C ARG A 214 -3.20 -3.39 -4.73
N TRP A 215 -3.13 -4.69 -5.00
CA TRP A 215 -2.01 -5.28 -5.72
C TRP A 215 -2.04 -4.94 -7.20
N ILE A 216 -3.22 -4.84 -7.79
CA ILE A 216 -3.42 -4.41 -9.17
C ILE A 216 -3.04 -2.94 -9.33
N GLU A 217 -3.40 -2.08 -8.38
CA GLU A 217 -2.98 -0.67 -8.34
C GLU A 217 -1.47 -0.53 -8.23
N ALA A 218 -0.83 -1.29 -7.33
CA ALA A 218 0.62 -1.30 -7.19
C ALA A 218 1.31 -1.78 -8.49
N TRP A 219 0.75 -2.77 -9.16
CA TRP A 219 1.23 -3.20 -10.46
C TRP A 219 1.09 -2.09 -11.50
N ARG A 220 -0.06 -1.42 -11.60
CA ARG A 220 -0.27 -0.28 -12.50
C ARG A 220 0.76 0.83 -12.28
N ALA A 221 0.99 1.18 -11.02
CA ALA A 221 1.96 2.20 -10.66
C ALA A 221 3.41 1.80 -11.00
N SER A 222 3.70 0.51 -11.13
CA SER A 222 5.03 0.00 -11.53
C SER A 222 5.25 -0.02 -13.05
N LEU A 223 4.22 0.24 -13.85
CA LEU A 223 4.34 0.27 -15.31
C LEU A 223 4.94 1.61 -15.77
N PRO A 224 5.77 1.60 -16.83
CA PRO A 224 6.29 2.84 -17.40
C PRO A 224 5.15 3.74 -17.86
N GLU A 225 5.34 5.05 -17.78
CA GLU A 225 4.37 6.00 -18.31
C GLU A 225 4.14 5.75 -19.81
N LEU A 226 2.89 5.84 -20.23
CA LEU A 226 2.60 5.79 -21.67
C LEU A 226 3.18 7.05 -22.30
N PRO A 227 3.89 6.94 -23.44
CA PRO A 227 4.28 8.13 -24.18
C PRO A 227 3.01 8.95 -24.48
N GLU A 228 3.07 10.21 -24.16
CA GLU A 228 2.00 11.17 -24.47
C GLU A 228 1.74 11.04 -25.97
N LEU A 229 0.53 10.63 -26.33
CA LEU A 229 0.14 10.59 -27.76
C LEU A 229 0.34 12.00 -28.28
N ALA A 230 1.33 12.17 -29.14
CA ALA A 230 1.51 13.43 -29.85
C ALA A 230 0.15 13.84 -30.41
N GLU A 231 -0.26 15.06 -30.09
CA GLU A 231 -1.51 15.60 -30.61
C GLU A 231 -1.58 15.33 -32.12
N PRO A 232 -2.74 14.92 -32.64
CA PRO A 232 -2.85 14.68 -34.06
C PRO A 232 -2.37 15.97 -34.76
N VAL A 233 -1.31 15.86 -35.52
CA VAL A 233 -0.85 16.94 -36.39
C VAL A 233 -2.04 17.25 -37.28
N GLU A 234 -2.67 18.41 -37.06
CA GLU A 234 -3.66 18.94 -37.97
C GLU A 234 -2.98 19.02 -39.33
N LEU A 235 -3.33 18.09 -40.22
CA LEU A 235 -2.99 18.17 -41.62
C LEU A 235 -3.69 19.39 -42.14
N GLY A 236 -2.95 20.49 -42.17
CA GLY A 236 -3.41 21.74 -42.73
C GLY A 236 -3.95 21.46 -44.12
N GLU A 237 -5.23 21.74 -44.31
CA GLU A 237 -5.89 21.87 -45.61
C GLU A 237 -5.28 23.04 -46.35
N ASP A 238 -4.14 22.83 -46.99
CA ASP A 238 -3.65 23.70 -48.03
C ASP A 238 -3.94 23.07 -49.38
N SER A 239 -5.22 23.16 -49.76
CA SER A 239 -5.70 22.89 -51.08
C SER A 239 -5.80 24.23 -51.82
N THR A 240 -4.67 24.70 -52.33
CA THR A 240 -4.73 25.69 -53.43
C THR A 240 -4.76 24.96 -54.78
N ALA A 241 -5.92 24.95 -55.31
CA ALA A 241 -6.20 24.63 -56.70
C ALA A 241 -5.28 25.44 -57.63
N THR A 242 -4.57 24.73 -58.53
CA THR A 242 -4.07 25.33 -59.74
C THR A 242 -4.51 24.44 -60.92
N SER A 243 -5.42 25.00 -61.62
CA SER A 243 -6.02 24.52 -62.90
C SER A 243 -5.00 24.47 -64.01
N THR A 244 -5.06 23.39 -64.79
CA THR A 244 -5.04 23.27 -66.28
C THR A 244 -3.72 23.61 -67.01
N PRO A 245 -3.42 23.07 -68.22
CA PRO A 245 -4.32 22.60 -69.23
C PRO A 245 -3.97 21.24 -69.93
N ARG A 246 -5.03 20.69 -70.47
CA ARG A 246 -5.19 19.83 -71.64
C ARG A 246 -4.06 19.91 -72.69
N GLN A 247 -3.47 18.75 -73.08
CA GLN A 247 -2.97 18.51 -74.41
C GLN A 247 -3.39 17.14 -74.88
N GLU A 248 -4.28 17.19 -75.90
CA GLU A 248 -4.52 16.10 -76.87
C GLU A 248 -3.26 15.84 -77.69
N ALA A 249 -2.99 14.59 -77.98
CA ALA A 249 -2.39 14.11 -79.23
C ALA A 249 -2.36 12.60 -79.14
N VAL A 250 -3.29 12.01 -79.84
CA VAL A 250 -3.16 11.38 -81.20
C VAL A 250 -2.52 9.98 -81.18
N LEU A 251 -3.45 9.04 -81.43
CA LEU A 251 -3.39 7.81 -82.24
C LEU A 251 -2.15 7.54 -83.05
N LYS A 252 -1.76 6.27 -83.06
CA LYS A 252 -1.40 5.34 -84.12
C LYS A 252 -0.53 4.26 -83.48
N GLY A 253 -0.80 2.92 -83.49
CA GLY A 253 -1.17 2.14 -84.67
C GLY A 253 -0.15 1.04 -84.84
N LYS A 254 -0.61 -0.20 -85.06
CA LYS A 254 0.11 -1.39 -85.56
C LYS A 254 0.91 -2.18 -84.51
N ALA A 255 0.76 -3.47 -84.40
CA ALA A 255 0.37 -4.58 -85.22
C ALA A 255 0.00 -5.74 -84.29
#